data_33ce83cac1f2d521ef6f21fa0d02f1ce
#
_entry.id   33ce83cac1f2d521ef6f21fa0d02f1ce
#
_cell.length_a   1.000
_cell.length_b   1.000
_cell.length_c   1.000
_cell.angle_alpha   90.00
_cell.angle_beta   90.00
_cell.angle_gamma   90.00
#
_symmetry.space_group_name_H-M   'P 1'
#
loop_
_entity.id
_entity.type
_entity.pdbx_description
1 polymer ?
#
loop_
_entity_poly.entity_id
_entity_poly.type
_entity_poly.pdbx_seq_one_letter_code
_entity_poly.pdbx_strand_id
1 'polypeptide(L)'
;MTNKSTYTTQNDLLLNNLLEYYNKTGLLDKMLKIITGECKISLRIVDWFATNYAKKNYTTYPIEGTNARRFKVYVDYKLKLKAYSKKRFDPFCRWDRISIPYKNDTFIETTIGQLNFFKWALENKVVDYIEEHYDII
;
A
#
# COMPACT_ATOMS: atom_id res chain seq x y z
N MET A 1 -8.68 21.36 28.51
CA MET A 1 -9.23 20.40 27.66
C MET A 1 -8.88 20.64 26.23
N THR A 2 -8.40 19.72 25.65
CA THR A 2 -8.10 19.89 24.26
C THR A 2 -9.12 19.20 23.43
N ASN A 3 -9.57 19.87 22.47
CA ASN A 3 -10.48 19.32 21.53
C ASN A 3 -9.75 18.67 20.40
N LYS A 4 -9.11 17.57 20.68
CA LYS A 4 -8.44 16.85 19.61
C LYS A 4 -9.38 16.53 18.48
N SER A 5 -10.63 16.27 18.80
CA SER A 5 -11.63 15.95 17.79
C SER A 5 -11.93 17.12 16.87
N THR A 6 -11.66 18.36 17.30
CA THR A 6 -11.90 19.54 16.47
C THR A 6 -10.70 19.88 15.58
N TYR A 7 -9.56 19.25 15.83
CA TYR A 7 -8.33 19.52 15.09
C TYR A 7 -7.80 18.27 14.40
N THR A 8 -8.70 17.49 13.83
CA THR A 8 -8.33 16.30 13.08
C THR A 8 -7.51 16.71 11.87
N THR A 9 -6.28 16.27 11.82
CA THR A 9 -5.39 16.59 10.72
C THR A 9 -5.69 15.73 9.50
N GLN A 10 -5.14 16.11 8.35
CA GLN A 10 -5.25 15.28 7.14
C GLN A 10 -4.63 13.91 7.36
N ASN A 11 -3.54 13.83 8.14
CA ASN A 11 -2.92 12.55 8.44
C ASN A 11 -3.82 11.68 9.31
N ASP A 12 -4.52 12.27 10.28
CA ASP A 12 -5.46 11.51 11.11
C ASP A 12 -6.61 10.97 10.28
N LEU A 13 -7.14 11.77 9.38
CA LEU A 13 -8.21 11.34 8.49
C LEU A 13 -7.74 10.22 7.56
N LEU A 14 -6.58 10.39 6.99
CA LEU A 14 -6.01 9.37 6.11
C LEU A 14 -5.76 8.08 6.87
N LEU A 15 -5.16 8.16 8.06
CA LEU A 15 -4.90 6.98 8.87
C LEU A 15 -6.20 6.24 9.22
N ASN A 16 -7.23 6.98 9.63
CA ASN A 16 -8.52 6.37 9.95
C ASN A 16 -9.10 5.65 8.73
N ASN A 17 -9.01 6.27 7.55
CA ASN A 17 -9.48 5.64 6.32
C ASN A 17 -8.69 4.40 5.97
N LEU A 18 -7.38 4.42 6.17
CA LEU A 18 -6.53 3.27 5.90
C LEU A 18 -6.85 2.11 6.84
N LEU A 19 -6.98 2.39 8.13
CA LEU A 19 -7.30 1.35 9.11
C LEU A 19 -8.69 0.76 8.87
N GLU A 20 -9.64 1.60 8.47
CA GLU A 20 -10.97 1.12 8.11
C GLU A 20 -10.90 0.18 6.90
N TYR A 21 -10.12 0.53 5.88
CA TYR A 21 -9.92 -0.33 4.72
C TYR A 21 -9.36 -1.69 5.12
N TYR A 22 -8.31 -1.70 5.94
CA TYR A 22 -7.68 -2.95 6.37
C TYR A 22 -8.60 -3.79 7.25
N ASN A 23 -9.37 -3.15 8.12
CA ASN A 23 -10.35 -3.86 8.94
C ASN A 23 -11.45 -4.48 8.08
N LYS A 24 -11.93 -3.73 7.13
CA LYS A 24 -13.04 -4.15 6.28
C LYS A 24 -12.65 -5.29 5.35
N THR A 25 -11.44 -5.25 4.81
CA THR A 25 -10.98 -6.26 3.86
C THR A 25 -10.26 -7.42 4.50
N GLY A 26 -9.79 -7.28 5.74
CA GLY A 26 -8.99 -8.31 6.39
C GLY A 26 -7.60 -8.46 5.81
N LEU A 27 -7.10 -7.46 5.07
CA LEU A 27 -5.83 -7.56 4.36
C LEU A 27 -4.62 -7.07 5.17
N LEU A 28 -4.83 -6.61 6.40
CA LEU A 28 -3.72 -6.12 7.21
C LEU A 28 -2.68 -7.20 7.44
N ASP A 29 -3.10 -8.42 7.73
CA ASP A 29 -2.18 -9.52 7.96
C ASP A 29 -1.31 -9.79 6.74
N LYS A 30 -1.89 -9.75 5.55
CA LYS A 30 -1.13 -9.93 4.31
C LYS A 30 -0.08 -8.86 4.14
N MET A 31 -0.45 -7.60 4.37
CA MET A 31 0.49 -6.49 4.32
C MET A 31 1.62 -6.65 5.33
N LEU A 32 1.29 -7.00 6.57
CA LEU A 32 2.29 -7.16 7.62
C LEU A 32 3.25 -8.31 7.31
N LYS A 33 2.77 -9.40 6.75
CA LYS A 33 3.64 -10.51 6.35
C LYS A 33 4.62 -10.11 5.26
N ILE A 34 4.22 -9.22 4.37
CA ILE A 34 5.12 -8.73 3.33
C ILE A 34 6.23 -7.87 3.94
N ILE A 35 5.87 -6.93 4.81
CA ILE A 35 6.89 -6.03 5.37
C ILE A 35 7.80 -6.71 6.40
N THR A 36 7.36 -7.81 7.02
CA THR A 36 8.18 -8.56 7.97
C THR A 36 9.04 -9.63 7.32
N GLY A 37 8.88 -9.84 6.02
CA GLY A 37 9.68 -10.84 5.31
C GLY A 37 9.15 -12.26 5.44
N GLU A 38 7.92 -12.44 5.93
CA GLU A 38 7.32 -13.76 6.07
C GLU A 38 6.76 -14.30 4.76
N CYS A 39 6.72 -13.47 3.73
CA CYS A 39 6.27 -13.86 2.40
C CYS A 39 7.42 -13.87 1.42
N LYS A 40 7.25 -14.62 0.36
CA LYS A 40 8.15 -14.63 -0.78
C LYS A 40 8.21 -13.26 -1.46
N ILE A 41 7.11 -12.54 -1.48
CA ILE A 41 7.04 -11.18 -1.99
C ILE A 41 7.47 -10.23 -0.89
N SER A 42 8.40 -9.32 -1.20
CA SER A 42 8.90 -8.34 -0.24
C SER A 42 8.45 -6.95 -0.62
N LEU A 43 8.55 -6.02 0.33
CA LEU A 43 8.30 -4.60 0.06
C LEU A 43 9.14 -4.10 -1.11
N ARG A 44 10.41 -4.49 -1.15
CA ARG A 44 11.31 -4.09 -2.23
C ARG A 44 10.80 -4.54 -3.59
N ILE A 45 10.30 -5.77 -3.68
CA ILE A 45 9.78 -6.30 -4.93
C ILE A 45 8.54 -5.55 -5.37
N VAL A 46 7.62 -5.28 -4.46
CA VAL A 46 6.39 -4.54 -4.81
C VAL A 46 6.72 -3.15 -5.29
N ASP A 47 7.59 -2.45 -4.58
CA ASP A 47 8.01 -1.11 -4.97
C ASP A 47 8.74 -1.11 -6.31
N TRP A 48 9.71 -2.00 -6.48
CA TRP A 48 10.44 -2.12 -7.74
C TRP A 48 9.52 -2.43 -8.91
N PHE A 49 8.57 -3.33 -8.69
CA PHE A 49 7.61 -3.67 -9.73
C PHE A 49 6.81 -2.44 -10.17
N ALA A 50 6.28 -1.70 -9.21
CA ALA A 50 5.44 -0.53 -9.52
C ALA A 50 6.21 0.60 -10.17
N THR A 51 7.45 0.82 -9.75
CA THR A 51 8.23 1.99 -10.19
C THR A 51 9.12 1.72 -11.40
N ASN A 52 9.63 0.51 -11.54
CA ASN A 52 10.60 0.20 -12.60
C ASN A 52 10.06 -0.79 -13.61
N TYR A 53 9.66 -1.97 -13.14
CA TYR A 53 9.19 -3.02 -14.05
C TYR A 53 7.96 -2.59 -14.84
N ALA A 54 6.96 -2.04 -14.16
CA ALA A 54 5.71 -1.65 -14.80
C ALA A 54 5.92 -0.51 -15.79
N LYS A 55 6.85 0.40 -15.51
CA LYS A 55 7.19 1.47 -16.44
C LYS A 55 7.84 0.92 -17.70
N LYS A 56 8.83 0.06 -17.52
CA LYS A 56 9.61 -0.49 -18.62
C LYS A 56 8.77 -1.40 -19.52
N ASN A 57 7.86 -2.16 -18.93
CA ASN A 57 7.09 -3.17 -19.63
C ASN A 57 5.64 -2.74 -19.91
N TYR A 58 5.28 -1.51 -19.63
CA TYR A 58 3.92 -1.00 -19.80
C TYR A 58 2.88 -1.93 -19.19
N THR A 59 3.12 -2.37 -17.97
CA THR A 59 2.24 -3.36 -17.33
C THR A 59 0.83 -2.83 -17.16
N THR A 60 -0.12 -3.50 -17.78
CA THR A 60 -1.54 -3.18 -17.70
C THR A 60 -2.33 -4.47 -17.59
N TYR A 61 -3.47 -4.40 -16.91
CA TYR A 61 -4.36 -5.55 -16.83
C TYR A 61 -5.79 -5.08 -16.51
N PRO A 62 -6.81 -5.87 -16.84
CA PRO A 62 -8.17 -5.49 -16.49
C PRO A 62 -8.44 -5.71 -15.02
N ILE A 63 -9.24 -4.83 -14.42
CA ILE A 63 -9.74 -5.00 -13.05
C ILE A 63 -11.25 -5.14 -13.15
N GLU A 64 -11.83 -6.14 -12.51
CA GLU A 64 -13.26 -6.35 -12.50
C GLU A 64 -14.02 -5.11 -12.02
N GLY A 65 -15.13 -4.83 -12.68
CA GLY A 65 -15.99 -3.72 -12.31
C GLY A 65 -15.58 -2.37 -12.83
N THR A 66 -14.53 -2.29 -13.66
CA THR A 66 -14.03 -1.02 -14.17
C THR A 66 -14.29 -0.81 -15.66
N ASN A 67 -15.48 -1.09 -16.12
CA ASN A 67 -15.92 -0.74 -17.48
C ASN A 67 -14.89 -0.99 -18.59
N ALA A 68 -14.28 -2.16 -18.58
CA ALA A 68 -13.33 -2.58 -19.63
C ALA A 68 -12.04 -1.74 -19.73
N ARG A 69 -11.81 -0.81 -18.81
CA ARG A 69 -10.56 -0.08 -18.81
C ARG A 69 -9.47 -0.94 -18.21
N ARG A 70 -8.29 -0.90 -18.82
CA ARG A 70 -7.15 -1.60 -18.28
C ARG A 70 -6.47 -0.72 -17.23
N PHE A 71 -6.11 -1.34 -16.11
CA PHE A 71 -5.38 -0.65 -15.06
C PHE A 71 -3.91 -0.52 -15.46
N LYS A 72 -3.41 0.71 -15.50
CA LYS A 72 -2.02 1.00 -15.86
C LYS A 72 -1.22 1.20 -14.60
N VAL A 73 -0.43 0.23 -14.24
CA VAL A 73 0.26 0.21 -12.94
C VAL A 73 1.13 1.44 -12.72
N TYR A 74 2.07 1.70 -13.61
CA TYR A 74 3.00 2.82 -13.42
C TYR A 74 2.31 4.17 -13.45
N VAL A 75 1.39 4.35 -14.39
CA VAL A 75 0.67 5.63 -14.52
C VAL A 75 -0.13 5.92 -13.26
N ASP A 76 -0.86 4.92 -12.76
CA ASP A 76 -1.66 5.11 -11.55
C ASP A 76 -0.79 5.33 -10.32
N TYR A 77 0.34 4.61 -10.23
CA TYR A 77 1.31 4.83 -9.16
C TYR A 77 1.79 6.28 -9.15
N LYS A 78 2.15 6.82 -10.30
CA LYS A 78 2.63 8.20 -10.39
C LYS A 78 1.55 9.21 -10.00
N LEU A 79 0.32 8.96 -10.39
CA LEU A 79 -0.80 9.82 -10.01
C LEU A 79 -1.02 9.82 -8.50
N LYS A 80 -0.93 8.65 -7.86
CA LYS A 80 -1.10 8.54 -6.41
C LYS A 80 0.07 9.22 -5.68
N LEU A 81 1.28 9.01 -6.17
CA LEU A 81 2.44 9.65 -5.57
C LEU A 81 2.32 11.18 -5.62
N LYS A 82 1.84 11.70 -6.74
CA LYS A 82 1.61 13.14 -6.88
C LYS A 82 0.51 13.63 -5.93
N ALA A 83 -0.56 12.85 -5.80
CA ALA A 83 -1.70 13.22 -4.96
C ALA A 83 -1.36 13.21 -3.47
N TYR A 84 -0.59 12.22 -3.01
CA TYR A 84 -0.30 12.04 -1.59
C TYR A 84 1.05 12.55 -1.17
N SER A 85 2.00 12.75 -2.08
CA SER A 85 3.40 13.04 -1.84
C SER A 85 4.16 11.85 -1.26
N LYS A 86 5.49 11.95 -1.22
CA LYS A 86 6.34 10.87 -0.70
C LYS A 86 6.03 10.53 0.75
N LYS A 87 5.75 11.53 1.58
CA LYS A 87 5.50 11.30 3.00
C LYS A 87 4.31 10.37 3.25
N ARG A 88 3.33 10.41 2.37
CA ARG A 88 2.07 9.68 2.56
C ARG A 88 1.87 8.52 1.60
N PHE A 89 2.82 8.28 0.70
CA PHE A 89 2.67 7.20 -0.28
C PHE A 89 3.93 6.38 -0.51
N ASP A 90 5.11 6.93 -0.29
CA ASP A 90 6.37 6.18 -0.47
C ASP A 90 6.54 5.20 0.69
N PRO A 91 6.63 3.88 0.42
CA PRO A 91 6.73 2.89 1.49
C PRO A 91 8.07 2.91 2.21
N PHE A 92 9.08 3.58 1.67
CA PHE A 92 10.39 3.70 2.31
C PHE A 92 10.56 5.00 3.07
N CYS A 93 9.60 5.91 3.01
CA CYS A 93 9.63 7.13 3.76
C CYS A 93 9.28 6.85 5.23
N ARG A 94 10.10 7.33 6.15
CA ARG A 94 9.97 7.03 7.58
C ARG A 94 9.14 8.05 8.36
N TRP A 95 8.31 8.78 7.68
CA TRP A 95 7.49 9.80 8.32
C TRP A 95 6.22 9.19 8.90
N ASP A 96 5.80 9.68 10.09
CA ASP A 96 4.60 9.22 10.79
C ASP A 96 4.58 7.71 11.02
N ARG A 97 5.47 7.26 11.89
CA ARG A 97 5.53 5.86 12.30
C ARG A 97 4.35 5.48 13.17
N ILE A 98 3.88 4.26 12.97
CA ILE A 98 2.72 3.73 13.65
C ILE A 98 3.04 2.32 14.11
N SER A 99 2.69 2.00 15.36
CA SER A 99 2.84 0.65 15.89
C SER A 99 1.52 -0.09 15.77
N ILE A 100 1.58 -1.27 15.16
CA ILE A 100 0.39 -2.10 14.96
C ILE A 100 0.57 -3.41 15.72
N PRO A 101 -0.41 -3.82 16.55
CA PRO A 101 -0.33 -5.10 17.27
C PRO A 101 -0.22 -6.27 16.29
N TYR A 102 0.64 -7.21 16.63
CA TYR A 102 0.86 -8.37 15.81
C TYR A 102 0.88 -9.62 16.70
N LYS A 103 1.36 -10.74 16.22
CA LYS A 103 1.34 -12.03 16.91
C LYS A 103 2.10 -11.99 18.23
N ASN A 104 1.64 -12.79 19.20
CA ASN A 104 2.33 -13.04 20.46
C ASN A 104 2.68 -11.76 21.22
N ASP A 105 1.74 -10.85 21.31
CA ASP A 105 1.90 -9.57 22.02
C ASP A 105 3.04 -8.72 21.51
N THR A 106 3.41 -8.89 20.24
CA THR A 106 4.40 -8.02 19.59
C THR A 106 3.72 -6.91 18.84
N PHE A 107 4.53 -5.94 18.44
CA PHE A 107 4.08 -4.82 17.61
C PHE A 107 4.98 -4.72 16.38
N ILE A 108 4.38 -4.35 15.26
CA ILE A 108 5.13 -4.05 14.05
C ILE A 108 5.06 -2.56 13.81
N GLU A 109 6.22 -1.94 13.58
CA GLU A 109 6.26 -0.54 13.24
C GLU A 109 6.10 -0.38 11.74
N THR A 110 5.16 0.47 11.34
CA THR A 110 4.94 0.81 9.94
C THR A 110 4.79 2.32 9.83
N THR A 111 4.38 2.82 8.68
CA THR A 111 4.18 4.25 8.45
C THR A 111 2.89 4.45 7.67
N ILE A 112 2.39 5.69 7.68
CA ILE A 112 1.24 6.04 6.84
C ILE A 112 1.56 5.77 5.38
N GLY A 113 2.78 6.10 4.94
CA GLY A 113 3.19 5.84 3.57
C GLY A 113 3.12 4.37 3.19
N GLN A 114 3.59 3.48 4.07
CA GLN A 114 3.52 2.03 3.83
C GLN A 114 2.07 1.56 3.77
N LEU A 115 1.25 1.97 4.74
CA LEU A 115 -0.15 1.56 4.77
C LEU A 115 -0.89 2.02 3.50
N ASN A 116 -0.63 3.24 3.07
CA ASN A 116 -1.29 3.80 1.90
C ASN A 116 -0.81 3.14 0.61
N PHE A 117 0.50 2.94 0.49
CA PHE A 117 1.08 2.27 -0.67
C PHE A 117 0.52 0.85 -0.82
N PHE A 118 0.48 0.09 0.28
CA PHE A 118 -0.04 -1.27 0.23
C PHE A 118 -1.54 -1.32 0.01
N LYS A 119 -2.29 -0.34 0.54
CA LYS A 119 -3.71 -0.25 0.19
C LYS A 119 -3.86 -0.15 -1.32
N TRP A 120 -3.11 0.75 -1.94
CA TRP A 120 -3.12 0.91 -3.38
C TRP A 120 -2.75 -0.41 -4.08
N ALA A 121 -1.67 -1.04 -3.65
CA ALA A 121 -1.18 -2.26 -4.28
C ALA A 121 -2.13 -3.44 -4.11
N LEU A 122 -2.78 -3.54 -2.96
CA LEU A 122 -3.72 -4.63 -2.70
C LEU A 122 -5.07 -4.38 -3.39
N GLU A 123 -5.56 -3.16 -3.29
CA GLU A 123 -6.85 -2.77 -3.87
C GLU A 123 -6.87 -2.91 -5.38
N ASN A 124 -5.78 -2.58 -6.03
CA ASN A 124 -5.64 -2.61 -7.48
C ASN A 124 -4.97 -3.87 -8.00
N LYS A 125 -4.92 -4.93 -7.18
CA LYS A 125 -4.43 -6.25 -7.59
C LYS A 125 -2.96 -6.28 -8.02
N VAL A 126 -2.17 -5.29 -7.61
CA VAL A 126 -0.76 -5.26 -7.93
C VAL A 126 -0.03 -6.42 -7.28
N VAL A 127 -0.30 -6.67 -5.99
CA VAL A 127 0.31 -7.80 -5.28
C VAL A 127 -0.11 -9.12 -5.90
N ASP A 128 -1.39 -9.26 -6.24
CA ASP A 128 -1.89 -10.48 -6.89
C ASP A 128 -1.21 -10.72 -8.23
N TYR A 129 -1.02 -9.67 -9.01
CA TYR A 129 -0.33 -9.78 -10.30
C TYR A 129 1.11 -10.24 -10.10
N ILE A 130 1.81 -9.69 -9.12
CA ILE A 130 3.19 -10.10 -8.81
C ILE A 130 3.22 -11.57 -8.41
N GLU A 131 2.29 -12.02 -7.60
CA GLU A 131 2.21 -13.42 -7.17
C GLU A 131 2.03 -14.36 -8.37
N GLU A 132 1.13 -14.00 -9.27
CA GLU A 132 0.83 -14.81 -10.44
C GLU A 132 1.99 -14.86 -11.44
N HIS A 133 2.78 -13.81 -11.51
CA HIS A 133 3.85 -13.67 -12.49
C HIS A 133 5.24 -13.64 -11.85
N TYR A 134 5.35 -14.18 -10.65
CA TYR A 134 6.58 -14.07 -9.88
C TYR A 134 7.80 -14.60 -10.62
N ASP A 135 7.66 -15.70 -11.30
CA ASP A 135 8.80 -16.35 -12.00
C ASP A 135 9.22 -15.57 -13.24
N ILE A 136 8.36 -14.71 -13.77
CA ILE A 136 8.65 -13.92 -14.95
C ILE A 136 9.22 -12.55 -14.55
N ILE A 137 8.76 -12.04 -13.43
CA ILE A 137 9.22 -10.76 -12.89
C ILE A 137 10.59 -10.90 -12.16
#